data_0a56d4b98b5c993f730f05f47c9b3c3e
#
_entry.id   0a56d4b98b5c993f730f05f47c9b3c3e
#
_cell.length_a   1.000
_cell.length_b   1.000
_cell.length_c   1.000
_cell.angle_alpha   90.00
_cell.angle_beta   90.00
_cell.angle_gamma   90.00
#
_symmetry.space_group_name_H-M   'P 1'
#
loop_
_entity.id
_entity.type
_entity.pdbx_description
1 polymer ?
#
loop_
_entity_poly.entity_id
_entity_poly.type
_entity_poly.pdbx_seq_one_letter_code
_entity_poly.pdbx_strand_id
1 'polypeptide(L)'
;GGLLAVNSEVKSLAALEDKAQAAIKMEVFGGGESTELIARQVVNAAGLHAPALAARTQGLDLRHVPQAHFAKGNYFTLSGRAPFSRLIYPVPEPGGLGVHLTLDLGGQAKFGPDVQWVDSPHDLEVDAARGNAFYAEVRRYWPELRDGALQPGYAGIRPKISGPGEPAADFVIQGPREHGVPGLVNLF
;
A
#
# COMPACT_ATOMS: atom_id res chain seq x y z
N GLY A 1 -12.89 -9.30 -23.28
CA GLY A 1 -13.34 -9.08 -21.90
C GLY A 1 -12.48 -9.86 -20.92
N GLY A 2 -12.33 -9.37 -19.69
CA GLY A 2 -11.64 -10.04 -18.60
C GLY A 2 -12.64 -10.66 -17.62
N LEU A 3 -12.15 -11.57 -16.77
CA LEU A 3 -12.89 -12.11 -15.63
C LEU A 3 -12.33 -11.51 -14.35
N LEU A 4 -13.19 -11.16 -13.40
CA LEU A 4 -12.83 -10.74 -12.06
C LEU A 4 -13.30 -11.80 -11.07
N ALA A 5 -12.36 -12.38 -10.31
CA ALA A 5 -12.63 -13.25 -9.20
C ALA A 5 -12.39 -12.49 -7.88
N VAL A 6 -13.46 -12.22 -7.14
CA VAL A 6 -13.39 -11.61 -5.82
C VAL A 6 -13.33 -12.68 -4.74
N ASN A 7 -12.85 -12.32 -3.52
CA ASN A 7 -12.68 -13.25 -2.40
C ASN A 7 -11.85 -14.49 -2.75
N SER A 8 -10.83 -14.27 -3.62
CA SER A 8 -9.95 -15.32 -4.12
C SER A 8 -8.50 -14.91 -3.85
N GLU A 9 -7.84 -15.62 -2.96
CA GLU A 9 -6.44 -15.34 -2.57
C GLU A 9 -5.51 -16.30 -3.27
N VAL A 10 -4.50 -15.77 -3.95
CA VAL A 10 -3.39 -16.56 -4.51
C VAL A 10 -2.45 -16.92 -3.37
N LYS A 11 -2.37 -18.21 -3.03
CA LYS A 11 -1.55 -18.72 -1.93
C LYS A 11 -0.10 -18.94 -2.34
N SER A 12 0.11 -19.50 -3.54
CA SER A 12 1.44 -19.81 -4.05
C SER A 12 1.47 -19.81 -5.57
N LEU A 13 2.67 -19.68 -6.13
CA LEU A 13 2.96 -19.80 -7.56
C LEU A 13 4.05 -20.86 -7.74
N ALA A 14 4.00 -21.60 -8.84
CA ALA A 14 5.05 -22.54 -9.23
C ALA A 14 5.26 -22.51 -10.74
N ALA A 15 6.50 -22.29 -11.18
CA ALA A 15 6.84 -22.47 -12.58
C ALA A 15 6.74 -23.95 -12.95
N LEU A 16 6.05 -24.26 -14.05
CA LEU A 16 6.00 -25.62 -14.59
C LEU A 16 7.11 -25.79 -15.61
N GLU A 17 7.87 -26.87 -15.45
CA GLU A 17 8.90 -27.28 -16.42
C GLU A 17 8.23 -27.95 -17.64
N ASP A 18 7.59 -27.16 -18.49
CA ASP A 18 7.18 -27.64 -19.81
C ASP A 18 8.17 -27.12 -20.84
N LYS A 19 8.85 -28.06 -21.54
CA LYS A 19 9.83 -27.72 -22.58
C LYS A 19 9.20 -27.04 -23.78
N ALA A 20 7.88 -27.13 -23.93
CA ALA A 20 7.17 -26.59 -25.09
C ALA A 20 6.63 -25.17 -24.86
N GLN A 21 6.21 -24.84 -23.63
CA GLN A 21 5.61 -23.54 -23.32
C GLN A 21 5.72 -23.19 -21.83
N ALA A 22 6.14 -21.96 -21.54
CA ALA A 22 6.13 -21.45 -20.18
C ALA A 22 4.70 -21.48 -19.61
N ALA A 23 4.56 -22.01 -18.40
CA ALA A 23 3.30 -22.01 -17.65
C ALA A 23 3.58 -21.85 -16.15
N ILE A 24 2.66 -21.19 -15.47
CA ILE A 24 2.70 -21.00 -14.02
C ILE A 24 1.44 -21.61 -13.44
N LYS A 25 1.63 -22.51 -12.50
CA LYS A 25 0.57 -23.03 -11.65
C LYS A 25 0.35 -22.08 -10.48
N MET A 26 -0.90 -21.72 -10.23
CA MET A 26 -1.34 -20.91 -9.10
C MET A 26 -2.25 -21.75 -8.22
N GLU A 27 -1.99 -21.74 -6.92
CA GLU A 27 -2.92 -22.20 -5.93
C GLU A 27 -3.77 -21.02 -5.46
N VAL A 28 -5.07 -21.11 -5.67
CA VAL A 28 -6.03 -20.05 -5.34
C VAL A 28 -7.04 -20.58 -4.31
N PHE A 29 -7.15 -19.88 -3.18
CA PHE A 29 -8.14 -20.18 -2.15
C PHE A 29 -9.30 -19.20 -2.24
N GLY A 30 -10.51 -19.72 -2.39
CA GLY A 30 -11.73 -18.89 -2.44
C GLY A 30 -12.97 -19.76 -2.19
N GLY A 31 -14.01 -19.18 -1.61
CA GLY A 31 -15.25 -19.91 -1.32
C GLY A 31 -15.10 -21.08 -0.34
N GLY A 32 -14.01 -21.14 0.44
CA GLY A 32 -13.71 -22.24 1.37
C GLY A 32 -12.92 -23.40 0.75
N GLU A 33 -12.54 -23.31 -0.51
CA GLU A 33 -11.84 -24.37 -1.25
C GLU A 33 -10.57 -23.86 -1.91
N SER A 34 -9.59 -24.75 -2.11
CA SER A 34 -8.40 -24.49 -2.92
C SER A 34 -8.63 -24.99 -4.34
N THR A 35 -8.28 -24.15 -5.32
CA THR A 35 -8.36 -24.47 -6.75
C THR A 35 -6.99 -24.23 -7.38
N GLU A 36 -6.59 -25.12 -8.29
CA GLU A 36 -5.40 -24.93 -9.10
C GLU A 36 -5.77 -24.29 -10.43
N LEU A 37 -5.05 -23.23 -10.80
CA LEU A 37 -5.13 -22.59 -12.12
C LEU A 37 -3.77 -22.66 -12.80
N ILE A 38 -3.78 -22.87 -14.10
CA ILE A 38 -2.56 -22.82 -14.93
C ILE A 38 -2.68 -21.65 -15.91
N ALA A 39 -1.70 -20.78 -15.88
CA ALA A 39 -1.62 -19.63 -16.76
C ALA A 39 -0.28 -19.56 -17.49
N ARG A 40 -0.29 -19.08 -18.74
CA ARG A 40 0.94 -18.85 -19.51
C ARG A 40 1.74 -17.66 -18.97
N GLN A 41 1.05 -16.69 -18.42
CA GLN A 41 1.67 -15.49 -17.84
C GLN A 41 0.92 -15.10 -16.58
N VAL A 42 1.67 -14.68 -15.55
CA VAL A 42 1.16 -14.16 -14.29
C VAL A 42 1.86 -12.84 -14.02
N VAL A 43 1.05 -11.84 -13.67
CA VAL A 43 1.54 -10.54 -13.19
C VAL A 43 1.19 -10.44 -11.71
N ASN A 44 2.22 -10.47 -10.87
CA ASN A 44 2.08 -10.22 -9.44
C ASN A 44 2.00 -8.71 -9.20
N ALA A 45 0.79 -8.20 -9.10
CA ALA A 45 0.47 -6.80 -8.80
C ALA A 45 -0.26 -6.70 -7.43
N ALA A 46 0.16 -7.51 -6.45
CA ALA A 46 -0.55 -7.68 -5.17
C ALA A 46 -0.27 -6.56 -4.15
N GLY A 47 0.38 -5.46 -4.55
CA GLY A 47 0.62 -4.29 -3.71
C GLY A 47 1.36 -4.65 -2.41
N LEU A 48 0.73 -4.39 -1.25
CA LEU A 48 1.28 -4.72 0.07
C LEU A 48 1.71 -6.19 0.22
N HIS A 49 1.11 -7.09 -0.54
CA HIS A 49 1.37 -8.53 -0.49
C HIS A 49 2.27 -9.05 -1.62
N ALA A 50 2.69 -8.18 -2.55
CA ALA A 50 3.47 -8.60 -3.71
C ALA A 50 4.82 -9.24 -3.33
N PRO A 51 5.63 -8.70 -2.40
CA PRO A 51 6.85 -9.36 -1.95
C PRO A 51 6.58 -10.70 -1.28
N ALA A 52 5.54 -10.80 -0.44
CA ALA A 52 5.18 -12.05 0.23
C ALA A 52 4.70 -13.13 -0.74
N LEU A 53 3.98 -12.78 -1.81
CA LEU A 53 3.60 -13.71 -2.86
C LEU A 53 4.82 -14.14 -3.68
N ALA A 54 5.70 -13.21 -4.02
CA ALA A 54 6.95 -13.50 -4.71
C ALA A 54 7.82 -14.48 -3.90
N ALA A 55 7.94 -14.28 -2.57
CA ALA A 55 8.69 -15.19 -1.69
C ALA A 55 8.12 -16.61 -1.64
N ARG A 56 6.81 -16.78 -1.92
CA ARG A 56 6.14 -18.09 -2.01
C ARG A 56 6.11 -18.66 -3.44
N THR A 57 6.83 -18.03 -4.37
CA THR A 57 6.91 -18.52 -5.75
C THR A 57 8.00 -19.56 -5.87
N GLN A 58 7.63 -20.80 -6.16
CA GLN A 58 8.59 -21.88 -6.38
C GLN A 58 9.42 -21.61 -7.63
N GLY A 59 10.75 -21.72 -7.50
CA GLY A 59 11.70 -21.44 -8.56
C GLY A 59 12.17 -20.00 -8.66
N LEU A 60 11.62 -19.09 -7.84
CA LEU A 60 12.13 -17.72 -7.72
C LEU A 60 13.18 -17.64 -6.59
N ASP A 61 14.39 -17.19 -6.92
CA ASP A 61 15.43 -16.93 -5.91
C ASP A 61 15.06 -15.72 -5.07
N LEU A 62 15.15 -15.87 -3.74
CA LEU A 62 14.78 -14.83 -2.78
C LEU A 62 15.59 -13.53 -2.90
N ARG A 63 16.79 -13.57 -3.53
CA ARG A 63 17.56 -12.34 -3.83
C ARG A 63 16.80 -11.36 -4.73
N HIS A 64 15.78 -11.83 -5.47
CA HIS A 64 14.92 -11.01 -6.33
C HIS A 64 13.66 -10.50 -5.61
N VAL A 65 13.48 -10.87 -4.35
CA VAL A 65 12.33 -10.44 -3.54
C VAL A 65 12.77 -9.28 -2.64
N PRO A 66 12.26 -8.07 -2.87
CA PRO A 66 12.60 -6.94 -2.01
C PRO A 66 12.00 -7.11 -0.62
N GLN A 67 12.65 -6.54 0.38
CA GLN A 67 12.09 -6.43 1.72
C GLN A 67 10.88 -5.50 1.69
N ALA A 68 9.76 -5.98 2.23
CA ALA A 68 8.56 -5.17 2.37
C ALA A 68 8.66 -4.30 3.63
N HIS A 69 8.31 -3.02 3.47
CA HIS A 69 8.13 -2.07 4.56
C HIS A 69 6.75 -1.43 4.45
N PHE A 70 6.16 -1.07 5.59
CA PHE A 70 4.80 -0.57 5.65
C PHE A 70 4.77 0.82 6.25
N ALA A 71 4.46 1.82 5.41
CA ALA A 71 4.32 3.20 5.83
C ALA A 71 2.84 3.53 6.03
N LYS A 72 2.38 3.48 7.28
CA LYS A 72 1.01 3.88 7.65
C LYS A 72 0.87 5.39 7.60
N GLY A 73 -0.17 5.87 6.93
CA GLY A 73 -0.60 7.25 6.94
C GLY A 73 -1.88 7.37 7.74
N ASN A 74 -1.83 8.13 8.83
CA ASN A 74 -3.00 8.38 9.67
C ASN A 74 -3.72 9.64 9.19
N TYR A 75 -5.05 9.63 9.27
CA TYR A 75 -5.90 10.76 8.95
C TYR A 75 -6.80 11.09 10.13
N PHE A 76 -6.98 12.40 10.34
CA PHE A 76 -7.90 12.94 11.33
C PHE A 76 -9.02 13.69 10.64
N THR A 77 -10.24 13.56 11.14
CA THR A 77 -11.42 14.28 10.66
C THR A 77 -11.69 15.50 11.53
N LEU A 78 -12.20 16.55 10.93
CA LEU A 78 -12.63 17.74 11.64
C LEU A 78 -14.03 17.53 12.25
N SER A 79 -14.18 17.82 13.53
CA SER A 79 -15.49 18.00 14.15
C SER A 79 -16.04 19.37 13.77
N GLY A 80 -17.16 19.40 13.07
CA GLY A 80 -17.78 20.63 12.60
C GLY A 80 -17.43 20.98 11.16
N ARG A 81 -17.78 22.20 10.76
CA ARG A 81 -17.62 22.65 9.37
C ARG A 81 -16.24 23.25 9.15
N ALA A 82 -15.60 22.85 8.08
CA ALA A 82 -14.36 23.47 7.61
C ALA A 82 -14.63 24.83 6.95
N PRO A 83 -13.75 25.83 7.15
CA PRO A 83 -13.85 27.13 6.47
C PRO A 83 -13.41 27.04 5.01
N PHE A 84 -12.94 25.88 4.55
CA PHE A 84 -12.36 25.71 3.23
C PHE A 84 -13.37 25.02 2.29
N SER A 85 -13.35 25.45 1.03
CA SER A 85 -14.10 24.84 -0.07
C SER A 85 -13.19 24.14 -1.09
N ARG A 86 -11.87 24.08 -0.82
CA ARG A 86 -10.83 23.52 -1.69
C ARG A 86 -9.86 22.69 -0.87
N LEU A 87 -9.15 21.80 -1.56
CA LEU A 87 -8.04 21.03 -1.00
C LEU A 87 -6.86 21.97 -0.74
N ILE A 88 -6.11 21.72 0.34
CA ILE A 88 -4.89 22.46 0.68
C ILE A 88 -3.74 21.45 0.79
N TYR A 89 -2.73 21.67 -0.02
CA TYR A 89 -1.52 20.87 -0.05
C TYR A 89 -0.35 21.79 0.31
N PRO A 90 0.19 21.70 1.53
CA PRO A 90 1.40 22.41 1.90
C PRO A 90 2.57 22.04 1.00
N VAL A 91 3.55 22.92 0.88
CA VAL A 91 4.81 22.60 0.19
C VAL A 91 5.47 21.44 0.93
N PRO A 92 5.95 20.40 0.23
CA PRO A 92 6.66 19.30 0.86
C PRO A 92 7.88 19.79 1.64
N GLU A 93 8.07 19.23 2.85
CA GLU A 93 9.23 19.49 3.70
C GLU A 93 10.17 18.26 3.71
N PRO A 94 11.46 18.44 4.06
CA PRO A 94 12.35 17.31 4.25
C PRO A 94 11.78 16.33 5.28
N GLY A 95 11.51 15.08 4.86
CA GLY A 95 10.97 14.01 5.68
C GLY A 95 9.45 13.83 5.67
N GLY A 96 8.69 14.68 4.95
CA GLY A 96 7.25 14.50 4.84
C GLY A 96 6.59 15.34 3.76
N LEU A 97 5.35 14.97 3.40
CA LEU A 97 4.53 15.71 2.43
C LEU A 97 3.78 16.88 3.07
N GLY A 98 3.93 17.10 4.37
CA GLY A 98 3.06 18.00 5.15
C GLY A 98 1.66 17.39 5.36
N VAL A 99 0.91 17.97 6.29
CA VAL A 99 -0.47 17.55 6.57
C VAL A 99 -1.41 18.24 5.60
N HIS A 100 -1.91 17.49 4.63
CA HIS A 100 -2.86 17.99 3.64
C HIS A 100 -4.24 18.18 4.29
N LEU A 101 -5.02 19.12 3.77
CA LEU A 101 -6.46 19.19 3.98
C LEU A 101 -7.17 18.66 2.73
N THR A 102 -8.01 17.67 2.91
CA THR A 102 -8.88 17.13 1.87
C THR A 102 -10.34 17.24 2.29
N LEU A 103 -11.23 17.34 1.33
CA LEU A 103 -12.69 17.35 1.55
C LEU A 103 -13.28 16.09 0.92
N ASP A 104 -14.13 15.40 1.66
CA ASP A 104 -14.91 14.32 1.08
C ASP A 104 -16.14 14.87 0.30
N LEU A 105 -16.88 13.97 -0.33
CA LEU A 105 -18.07 14.35 -1.11
C LEU A 105 -19.17 15.01 -0.28
N GLY A 106 -19.19 14.81 1.05
CA GLY A 106 -20.07 15.48 2.00
C GLY A 106 -19.54 16.83 2.48
N GLY A 107 -18.34 17.23 2.05
CA GLY A 107 -17.69 18.46 2.48
C GLY A 107 -17.00 18.38 3.85
N GLN A 108 -16.87 17.17 4.43
CA GLN A 108 -16.13 16.99 5.68
C GLN A 108 -14.64 17.10 5.43
N ALA A 109 -13.96 17.91 6.24
CA ALA A 109 -12.53 18.05 6.17
C ALA A 109 -11.80 16.89 6.83
N LYS A 110 -10.73 16.43 6.18
CA LYS A 110 -9.78 15.43 6.65
C LYS A 110 -8.38 15.97 6.53
N PHE A 111 -7.57 15.72 7.54
CA PHE A 111 -6.17 16.13 7.62
C PHE A 111 -5.27 14.90 7.60
N GLY A 112 -4.22 14.96 6.83
CA GLY A 112 -3.28 13.85 6.67
C GLY A 112 -2.76 13.67 5.25
N PRO A 113 -1.95 12.63 5.07
CA PRO A 113 -1.47 11.72 6.11
C PRO A 113 -0.24 12.26 6.85
N ASP A 114 0.02 11.68 8.02
CA ASP A 114 1.37 11.61 8.55
C ASP A 114 2.11 10.37 7.99
N VAL A 115 3.26 10.03 8.58
CA VAL A 115 3.99 8.80 8.30
C VAL A 115 4.30 8.07 9.60
N GLN A 116 3.87 6.83 9.69
CA GLN A 116 4.19 5.91 10.78
C GLN A 116 4.63 4.58 10.19
N TRP A 117 5.86 4.16 10.48
CA TRP A 117 6.32 2.83 10.11
C TRP A 117 5.69 1.79 11.04
N VAL A 118 5.17 0.72 10.45
CA VAL A 118 4.51 -0.38 11.16
C VAL A 118 4.99 -1.72 10.64
N ASP A 119 4.88 -2.76 11.48
CA ASP A 119 5.37 -4.11 11.15
C ASP A 119 4.31 -4.95 10.41
N SER A 120 3.05 -4.51 10.43
CA SER A 120 1.95 -5.25 9.83
C SER A 120 1.20 -4.44 8.77
N PRO A 121 0.90 -5.03 7.59
CA PRO A 121 0.04 -4.40 6.60
C PRO A 121 -1.43 -4.28 7.04
N HIS A 122 -1.78 -4.82 8.21
CA HIS A 122 -3.14 -4.82 8.75
C HIS A 122 -3.32 -3.85 9.93
N ASP A 123 -2.26 -3.16 10.36
CA ASP A 123 -2.35 -2.14 11.42
C ASP A 123 -2.98 -0.85 10.87
N LEU A 124 -4.30 -0.78 10.95
CA LEU A 124 -5.10 0.36 10.50
C LEU A 124 -5.69 1.19 11.65
N GLU A 125 -5.32 0.90 12.90
CA GLU A 125 -5.77 1.67 14.06
C GLU A 125 -5.09 3.04 14.07
N VAL A 126 -5.89 4.09 14.28
CA VAL A 126 -5.38 5.46 14.40
C VAL A 126 -5.23 5.82 15.88
N ASP A 127 -4.00 5.98 16.33
CA ASP A 127 -3.73 6.46 17.68
C ASP A 127 -4.14 7.94 17.81
N ALA A 128 -5.09 8.21 18.70
CA ALA A 128 -5.61 9.55 18.94
C ALA A 128 -4.52 10.54 19.40
N ALA A 129 -3.48 10.07 20.10
CA ALA A 129 -2.38 10.91 20.56
C ALA A 129 -1.56 11.53 19.41
N ARG A 130 -1.53 10.90 18.27
CA ARG A 130 -0.87 11.43 17.06
C ARG A 130 -1.51 12.72 16.56
N GLY A 131 -2.79 12.96 16.86
CA GLY A 131 -3.49 14.19 16.53
C GLY A 131 -2.80 15.45 17.07
N ASN A 132 -2.03 15.34 18.15
CA ASN A 132 -1.32 16.48 18.71
C ASN A 132 -0.33 17.12 17.73
N ALA A 133 0.38 16.31 16.93
CA ALA A 133 1.28 16.80 15.92
C ALA A 133 0.55 17.49 14.77
N PHE A 134 -0.67 17.04 14.44
CA PHE A 134 -1.48 17.62 13.37
C PHE A 134 -1.91 19.05 13.67
N TYR A 135 -2.18 19.39 14.94
CA TYR A 135 -2.54 20.77 15.30
C TYR A 135 -1.44 21.76 14.94
N ALA A 136 -0.19 21.43 15.22
CA ALA A 136 0.94 22.29 14.89
C ALA A 136 1.04 22.55 13.38
N GLU A 137 0.94 21.48 12.57
CA GLU A 137 1.03 21.59 11.13
C GLU A 137 -0.16 22.31 10.50
N VAL A 138 -1.38 21.98 10.91
CA VAL A 138 -2.60 22.60 10.36
C VAL A 138 -2.68 24.07 10.73
N ARG A 139 -2.28 24.47 11.94
CA ARG A 139 -2.28 25.88 12.38
C ARG A 139 -1.32 26.79 11.62
N ARG A 140 -0.38 26.23 10.87
CA ARG A 140 0.47 27.01 9.96
C ARG A 140 -0.33 27.69 8.84
N TYR A 141 -1.43 27.05 8.39
CA TYR A 141 -2.31 27.62 7.36
C TYR A 141 -3.74 27.89 7.85
N TRP A 142 -4.10 27.38 9.03
CA TRP A 142 -5.39 27.66 9.70
C TRP A 142 -5.20 27.85 11.20
N PRO A 143 -4.75 29.05 11.63
CA PRO A 143 -4.48 29.34 13.04
C PRO A 143 -5.68 29.16 13.98
N GLU A 144 -6.92 29.32 13.47
CA GLU A 144 -8.16 29.25 14.27
C GLU A 144 -8.62 27.82 14.56
N LEU A 145 -7.87 26.79 14.15
CA LEU A 145 -8.19 25.41 14.49
C LEU A 145 -8.23 25.23 16.00
N ARG A 146 -9.41 24.90 16.52
CA ARG A 146 -9.65 24.74 17.97
C ARG A 146 -9.06 23.44 18.49
N ASP A 147 -8.60 23.44 19.73
CA ASP A 147 -8.21 22.21 20.42
C ASP A 147 -9.41 21.25 20.53
N GLY A 148 -9.15 19.95 20.44
CA GLY A 148 -10.18 18.91 20.47
C GLY A 148 -11.03 18.78 19.19
N ALA A 149 -10.79 19.61 18.16
CA ALA A 149 -11.58 19.57 16.94
C ALA A 149 -11.18 18.41 16.00
N LEU A 150 -9.97 17.87 16.14
CA LEU A 150 -9.49 16.73 15.34
C LEU A 150 -9.85 15.42 16.02
N GLN A 151 -10.51 14.54 15.28
CA GLN A 151 -10.88 13.21 15.74
C GLN A 151 -10.18 12.15 14.89
N PRO A 152 -9.74 11.02 15.45
CA PRO A 152 -9.22 9.90 14.66
C PRO A 152 -10.18 9.56 13.53
N GLY A 153 -9.65 9.49 12.32
CA GLY A 153 -10.42 9.15 11.13
C GLY A 153 -10.11 7.73 10.67
N TYR A 154 -9.30 7.61 9.64
CA TYR A 154 -8.86 6.32 9.11
C TYR A 154 -7.35 6.32 8.88
N ALA A 155 -6.80 5.13 8.66
CA ALA A 155 -5.43 4.96 8.20
C ALA A 155 -5.39 4.15 6.89
N GLY A 156 -4.33 4.38 6.13
CA GLY A 156 -3.99 3.56 4.97
C GLY A 156 -2.50 3.20 5.02
N ILE A 157 -2.13 2.06 4.45
CA ILE A 157 -0.74 1.62 4.43
C ILE A 157 -0.21 1.68 3.00
N ARG A 158 0.92 2.34 2.83
CA ARG A 158 1.65 2.37 1.56
C ARG A 158 2.71 1.29 1.57
N PRO A 159 2.75 0.41 0.53
CA PRO A 159 3.87 -0.48 0.34
C PRO A 159 5.13 0.32 0.06
N LYS A 160 6.23 -0.11 0.66
CA LYS A 160 7.56 0.43 0.43
C LYS A 160 8.55 -0.71 0.30
N ILE A 161 9.53 -0.54 -0.57
CA ILE A 161 10.67 -1.43 -0.73
C ILE A 161 11.99 -0.79 -0.25
N SER A 162 11.88 0.40 0.33
CA SER A 162 12.93 1.08 1.10
C SER A 162 12.46 1.32 2.51
N GLY A 163 13.35 1.15 3.48
CA GLY A 163 13.07 1.27 4.91
C GLY A 163 13.09 2.70 5.44
N PRO A 164 12.83 2.86 6.75
CA PRO A 164 12.95 4.15 7.42
C PRO A 164 14.37 4.73 7.27
N GLY A 165 14.44 6.00 6.84
CA GLY A 165 15.72 6.70 6.68
C GLY A 165 16.46 6.41 5.37
N GLU A 166 15.97 5.50 4.57
CA GLU A 166 16.52 5.22 3.24
C GLU A 166 15.92 6.16 2.19
N PRO A 167 16.65 6.46 1.10
CA PRO A 167 16.09 7.15 -0.04
C PRO A 167 14.88 6.38 -0.60
N ALA A 168 13.87 7.12 -1.05
CA ALA A 168 12.70 6.50 -1.66
C ALA A 168 13.11 5.71 -2.91
N ALA A 169 12.77 4.42 -2.93
CA ALA A 169 12.94 3.60 -4.11
C ALA A 169 11.87 3.95 -5.16
N ASP A 170 12.22 3.78 -6.43
CA ASP A 170 11.29 3.82 -7.54
C ASP A 170 10.59 2.47 -7.71
N PHE A 171 9.59 2.39 -8.58
CA PHE A 171 8.93 1.15 -8.96
C PHE A 171 9.94 0.13 -9.49
N VAL A 172 9.81 -1.11 -9.03
CA VAL A 172 10.63 -2.22 -9.50
C VAL A 172 9.76 -3.19 -10.31
N ILE A 173 10.07 -3.31 -11.59
CA ILE A 173 9.42 -4.26 -12.50
C ILE A 173 10.44 -5.33 -12.83
N GLN A 174 10.16 -6.58 -12.48
CA GLN A 174 11.03 -7.72 -12.74
C GLN A 174 10.32 -8.75 -13.59
N GLY A 175 10.93 -9.13 -14.67
CA GLY A 175 10.46 -10.18 -15.56
C GLY A 175 11.43 -11.38 -15.61
N PRO A 176 11.20 -12.32 -16.55
CA PRO A 176 12.04 -13.51 -16.70
C PRO A 176 13.52 -13.22 -16.97
N ARG A 177 13.83 -12.06 -17.52
CA ARG A 177 15.24 -11.66 -17.79
C ARG A 177 16.00 -11.36 -16.52
N GLU A 178 15.32 -10.83 -15.50
CA GLU A 178 15.89 -10.45 -14.21
C GLU A 178 15.96 -11.65 -13.26
N HIS A 179 14.87 -12.42 -13.14
CA HIS A 179 14.76 -13.46 -12.11
C HIS A 179 14.72 -14.90 -12.65
N GLY A 180 14.73 -15.09 -13.97
CA GLY A 180 14.84 -16.41 -14.59
C GLY A 180 13.57 -17.27 -14.60
N VAL A 181 12.43 -16.81 -14.04
CA VAL A 181 11.16 -17.57 -14.00
C VAL A 181 10.30 -17.22 -15.22
N PRO A 182 10.18 -18.12 -16.21
CA PRO A 182 9.40 -17.84 -17.41
C PRO A 182 7.92 -17.60 -17.10
N GLY A 183 7.33 -16.59 -17.74
CA GLY A 183 5.91 -16.28 -17.59
C GLY A 183 5.54 -15.48 -16.35
N LEU A 184 6.47 -15.17 -15.43
CA LEU A 184 6.23 -14.35 -14.25
C LEU A 184 6.70 -12.91 -14.48
N VAL A 185 5.88 -11.94 -14.04
CA VAL A 185 6.27 -10.54 -13.89
C VAL A 185 5.89 -10.09 -12.47
N ASN A 186 6.85 -9.54 -11.73
CA ASN A 186 6.61 -8.94 -10.43
C ASN A 186 6.61 -7.42 -10.55
N LEU A 187 5.66 -6.78 -9.85
CA LEU A 187 5.54 -5.33 -9.70
C LEU A 187 5.66 -5.01 -8.20
N PHE A 188 6.76 -4.33 -7.82
CA PHE A 188 7.05 -3.91 -6.46
C PHE A 188 7.11 -2.39 -6.32
#